data_79c0e10cbf9006125a979eb4c786d7ac
#
_entry.id   79c0e10cbf9006125a979eb4c786d7ac
#
_cell.length_a   1.000
_cell.length_b   1.000
_cell.length_c   1.000
_cell.angle_alpha   90.00
_cell.angle_beta   90.00
_cell.angle_gamma   90.00
#
_symmetry.space_group_name_H-M   'P 1'
#
loop_
_entity.id
_entity.type
_entity.pdbx_description
1 polymer ?
#
loop_
_entity_poly.entity_id
_entity_poly.type
_entity_poly.pdbx_seq_one_letter_code
_entity_poly.pdbx_strand_id
1 'polypeptide(L)'
;MLNSEVFCTFATKTERMILIADSGSTKTDWIVYTGNNGNSRVVSTQGINPFHQSDIEIELILRNEVLPLLASILDNVEAANLIKYVAFYGAGCTESVLSKMQGCLSGIFAEANIEVAGDLLGAARALCGSKPGIACILGTGSNSCFYDGEKIVENVPPLGYILGDEGSGAALGKLFINGIFKGDLPTHIRELYLNEENITYAEIIEKVYRKPLANRFLASTSKFVYKHLDLPELASLVQHNFDSFFKHNVCKYARYGVKEVSAIGSIAYYFRNAFEVAAAKYGFVVNKVEQSPIHGMLAYHKNRQQ
;
A
#
# COMPACT_ATOMS: atom_id res chain seq x y z
N MET A 1 -31.58 -59.56 9.89
CA MET A 1 -30.34 -58.92 9.35
C MET A 1 -30.69 -57.50 8.97
N LEU A 2 -30.40 -56.58 9.84
CA LEU A 2 -30.68 -55.15 9.68
C LEU A 2 -29.37 -54.50 9.18
N ASN A 3 -29.36 -54.05 7.91
CA ASN A 3 -28.29 -53.26 7.36
C ASN A 3 -28.36 -51.84 7.96
N SER A 4 -27.40 -51.49 8.81
CA SER A 4 -27.16 -50.12 9.24
C SER A 4 -26.30 -49.42 8.18
N GLU A 5 -26.93 -48.65 7.30
CA GLU A 5 -26.22 -47.70 6.44
C GLU A 5 -25.65 -46.59 7.34
N VAL A 6 -24.33 -46.61 7.44
CA VAL A 6 -23.56 -45.51 8.04
C VAL A 6 -23.58 -44.34 7.04
N PHE A 7 -24.45 -43.37 7.25
CA PHE A 7 -24.37 -42.09 6.60
C PHE A 7 -23.12 -41.37 7.11
N CYS A 8 -22.03 -41.48 6.33
CA CYS A 8 -20.87 -40.63 6.51
C CYS A 8 -21.22 -39.23 5.96
N THR A 9 -21.73 -38.36 6.83
CA THR A 9 -21.89 -36.96 6.50
C THR A 9 -20.50 -36.34 6.31
N PHE A 10 -20.09 -36.24 5.06
CA PHE A 10 -19.00 -35.32 4.71
C PHE A 10 -19.47 -33.92 5.05
N ALA A 11 -19.05 -33.42 6.21
CA ALA A 11 -19.13 -32.00 6.50
C ALA A 11 -18.26 -31.29 5.44
N THR A 12 -18.89 -30.76 4.41
CA THR A 12 -18.26 -29.84 3.47
C THR A 12 -17.75 -28.66 4.30
N LYS A 13 -16.43 -28.57 4.44
CA LYS A 13 -15.76 -27.43 5.07
C LYS A 13 -16.24 -26.20 4.33
N THR A 14 -17.22 -25.50 4.89
CA THR A 14 -17.77 -24.28 4.28
C THR A 14 -16.63 -23.27 4.25
N GLU A 15 -16.02 -23.10 3.09
CA GLU A 15 -14.94 -22.14 2.94
C GLU A 15 -15.46 -20.74 3.28
N ARG A 16 -14.79 -20.10 4.23
CA ARG A 16 -15.21 -18.81 4.79
C ARG A 16 -15.02 -17.73 3.75
N MET A 17 -16.05 -16.89 3.56
CA MET A 17 -15.88 -15.67 2.78
C MET A 17 -15.01 -14.67 3.52
N ILE A 18 -14.00 -14.15 2.82
CA ILE A 18 -12.99 -13.24 3.36
C ILE A 18 -13.09 -11.92 2.61
N LEU A 19 -13.10 -10.82 3.35
CA LEU A 19 -12.98 -9.47 2.83
C LEU A 19 -11.68 -8.85 3.35
N ILE A 20 -10.81 -8.38 2.45
CA ILE A 20 -9.57 -7.71 2.84
C ILE A 20 -9.54 -6.34 2.21
N ALA A 21 -9.11 -5.34 2.99
CA ALA A 21 -8.93 -3.96 2.55
C ALA A 21 -7.47 -3.52 2.65
N ASP A 22 -6.99 -2.86 1.59
CA ASP A 22 -5.78 -2.04 1.56
C ASP A 22 -6.20 -0.58 1.39
N SER A 23 -6.09 0.20 2.45
CA SER A 23 -6.64 1.55 2.50
C SER A 23 -5.57 2.62 2.59
N GLY A 24 -5.45 3.39 1.52
CA GLY A 24 -4.71 4.66 1.51
C GLY A 24 -5.63 5.86 1.74
N SER A 25 -5.04 7.04 1.83
CA SER A 25 -5.82 8.28 2.03
C SER A 25 -6.74 8.64 0.86
N THR A 26 -6.53 8.07 -0.34
CA THR A 26 -7.26 8.43 -1.57
C THR A 26 -8.24 7.36 -2.00
N LYS A 27 -7.84 6.12 -1.84
CA LYS A 27 -8.51 4.94 -2.36
C LYS A 27 -8.34 3.81 -1.37
N THR A 28 -9.38 2.98 -1.23
CA THR A 28 -9.34 1.69 -0.56
C THR A 28 -9.60 0.61 -1.60
N ASP A 29 -8.67 -0.31 -1.77
CA ASP A 29 -8.88 -1.52 -2.56
C ASP A 29 -9.39 -2.64 -1.64
N TRP A 30 -10.49 -3.27 -2.07
CA TRP A 30 -11.13 -4.37 -1.37
C TRP A 30 -11.01 -5.63 -2.21
N ILE A 31 -10.59 -6.74 -1.62
CA ILE A 31 -10.64 -8.04 -2.26
C ILE A 31 -11.62 -8.94 -1.52
N VAL A 32 -12.59 -9.46 -2.26
CA VAL A 32 -13.57 -10.44 -1.77
C VAL A 32 -13.13 -11.81 -2.25
N TYR A 33 -13.01 -12.76 -1.33
CA TYR A 33 -12.76 -14.17 -1.62
C TYR A 33 -13.97 -15.00 -1.20
N THR A 34 -14.53 -15.76 -2.16
CA THR A 34 -15.79 -16.47 -1.97
C THR A 34 -15.66 -17.93 -1.54
N GLY A 35 -14.45 -18.45 -1.41
CA GLY A 35 -14.18 -19.81 -0.93
C GLY A 35 -14.51 -20.90 -1.95
N ASN A 36 -15.73 -20.96 -2.41
CA ASN A 36 -16.30 -22.11 -3.12
C ASN A 36 -15.71 -22.46 -4.50
N ASN A 37 -14.94 -21.55 -5.14
CA ASN A 37 -14.31 -21.82 -6.44
C ASN A 37 -12.91 -21.18 -6.53
N GLY A 38 -12.34 -20.75 -5.41
CA GLY A 38 -11.07 -20.01 -5.43
C GLY A 38 -11.16 -18.61 -6.05
N ASN A 39 -12.36 -18.14 -6.38
CA ASN A 39 -12.56 -16.87 -7.05
C ASN A 39 -12.38 -15.70 -6.06
N SER A 40 -11.68 -14.68 -6.54
CA SER A 40 -11.57 -13.40 -5.84
C SER A 40 -11.86 -12.26 -6.80
N ARG A 41 -12.45 -11.18 -6.28
CA ARG A 41 -12.68 -9.94 -7.03
C ARG A 41 -12.15 -8.76 -6.26
N VAL A 42 -11.49 -7.85 -6.96
CA VAL A 42 -11.00 -6.59 -6.42
C VAL A 42 -11.94 -5.48 -6.86
N VAL A 43 -12.34 -4.65 -5.91
CA VAL A 43 -13.11 -3.42 -6.14
C VAL A 43 -12.48 -2.28 -5.35
N SER A 44 -12.79 -1.05 -5.74
CA SER A 44 -12.23 0.12 -5.09
C SER A 44 -13.31 1.08 -4.64
N THR A 45 -13.09 1.72 -3.50
CA THR A 45 -13.90 2.81 -2.95
C THR A 45 -13.02 4.02 -2.67
N GLN A 46 -13.61 5.11 -2.22
CA GLN A 46 -12.83 6.20 -1.65
C GLN A 46 -11.97 5.72 -0.47
N GLY A 47 -10.89 6.45 -0.19
CA GLY A 47 -9.96 6.11 0.89
C GLY A 47 -10.59 6.25 2.27
N ILE A 48 -10.29 5.31 3.15
CA ILE A 48 -10.67 5.32 4.55
C ILE A 48 -9.42 5.53 5.40
N ASN A 49 -9.38 6.67 6.10
CA ASN A 49 -8.29 6.98 7.03
C ASN A 49 -8.90 7.35 8.39
N PRO A 50 -8.93 6.43 9.36
CA PRO A 50 -9.60 6.65 10.63
C PRO A 50 -8.96 7.71 11.51
N PHE A 51 -7.73 8.15 11.20
CA PHE A 51 -7.08 9.25 11.90
C PHE A 51 -7.70 10.61 11.53
N HIS A 52 -8.19 10.76 10.29
CA HIS A 52 -8.72 12.03 9.79
C HIS A 52 -10.26 12.07 9.66
N GLN A 53 -10.90 10.91 9.55
CA GLN A 53 -12.34 10.81 9.34
C GLN A 53 -13.07 10.46 10.64
N SER A 54 -14.28 10.94 10.83
CA SER A 54 -15.17 10.55 11.93
C SER A 54 -15.75 9.16 11.72
N ASP A 55 -16.31 8.56 12.77
CA ASP A 55 -17.01 7.27 12.71
C ASP A 55 -18.15 7.32 11.70
N ILE A 56 -18.92 8.42 11.71
CA ILE A 56 -20.05 8.63 10.79
C ILE A 56 -19.58 8.65 9.33
N GLU A 57 -18.49 9.35 9.02
CA GLU A 57 -17.93 9.39 7.66
C GLU A 57 -17.48 8.02 7.20
N ILE A 58 -16.81 7.25 8.06
CA ILE A 58 -16.38 5.87 7.76
C ILE A 58 -17.60 4.97 7.51
N GLU A 59 -18.61 5.02 8.40
CA GLU A 59 -19.83 4.23 8.24
C GLU A 59 -20.58 4.58 6.95
N LEU A 60 -20.64 5.85 6.57
CA LEU A 60 -21.25 6.26 5.30
C LEU A 60 -20.54 5.66 4.08
N ILE A 61 -19.21 5.61 4.09
CA ILE A 61 -18.44 4.95 3.03
C ILE A 61 -18.76 3.46 2.99
N LEU A 62 -18.74 2.79 4.15
CA LEU A 62 -19.02 1.36 4.24
C LEU A 62 -20.45 1.04 3.73
N ARG A 63 -21.44 1.81 4.12
CA ARG A 63 -22.84 1.59 3.73
C ARG A 63 -23.14 1.97 2.29
N ASN A 64 -22.61 3.08 1.80
CA ASN A 64 -22.98 3.62 0.51
C ASN A 64 -22.11 3.15 -0.64
N GLU A 65 -20.88 2.68 -0.37
CA GLU A 65 -19.96 2.21 -1.40
C GLU A 65 -19.64 0.72 -1.25
N VAL A 66 -19.22 0.27 -0.05
CA VAL A 66 -18.75 -1.12 0.13
C VAL A 66 -19.89 -2.10 0.06
N LEU A 67 -20.99 -1.91 0.81
CA LEU A 67 -22.11 -2.85 0.81
C LEU A 67 -22.78 -3.04 -0.57
N PRO A 68 -23.05 -1.99 -1.36
CA PRO A 68 -23.61 -2.18 -2.71
C PRO A 68 -22.67 -2.95 -3.65
N LEU A 69 -21.34 -2.72 -3.55
CA LEU A 69 -20.36 -3.49 -4.32
C LEU A 69 -20.35 -4.96 -3.91
N LEU A 70 -20.40 -5.26 -2.60
CA LEU A 70 -20.47 -6.62 -2.10
C LEU A 70 -21.77 -7.30 -2.54
N ALA A 71 -22.90 -6.62 -2.44
CA ALA A 71 -24.20 -7.14 -2.90
C ALA A 71 -24.18 -7.52 -4.37
N SER A 72 -23.57 -6.68 -5.21
CA SER A 72 -23.38 -6.95 -6.64
C SER A 72 -22.45 -8.13 -6.92
N ILE A 73 -21.34 -8.25 -6.16
CA ILE A 73 -20.36 -9.33 -6.36
C ILE A 73 -20.93 -10.69 -5.93
N LEU A 74 -21.67 -10.73 -4.82
CA LEU A 74 -22.19 -11.94 -4.21
C LEU A 74 -23.62 -12.28 -4.66
N ASP A 75 -24.23 -11.44 -5.49
CA ASP A 75 -25.63 -11.53 -5.90
C ASP A 75 -26.57 -11.71 -4.72
N ASN A 76 -26.32 -10.95 -3.64
CA ASN A 76 -27.05 -11.05 -2.38
C ASN A 76 -27.12 -9.70 -1.66
N VAL A 77 -28.34 -9.24 -1.36
CA VAL A 77 -28.57 -7.97 -0.65
C VAL A 77 -28.10 -8.01 0.81
N GLU A 78 -27.99 -9.21 1.40
CA GLU A 78 -27.45 -9.43 2.73
C GLU A 78 -25.98 -9.87 2.71
N ALA A 79 -25.22 -9.42 1.71
CA ALA A 79 -23.83 -9.80 1.47
C ALA A 79 -22.94 -9.64 2.72
N ALA A 80 -23.21 -8.64 3.58
CA ALA A 80 -22.46 -8.44 4.81
C ALA A 80 -22.51 -9.67 5.74
N ASN A 81 -23.64 -10.35 5.85
CA ASN A 81 -23.84 -11.52 6.72
C ASN A 81 -23.08 -12.77 6.22
N LEU A 82 -22.73 -12.79 4.93
CA LEU A 82 -21.96 -13.87 4.32
C LEU A 82 -20.47 -13.77 4.63
N ILE A 83 -19.96 -12.56 4.88
CA ILE A 83 -18.56 -12.32 5.23
C ILE A 83 -18.31 -12.84 6.65
N LYS A 84 -17.33 -13.73 6.80
CA LYS A 84 -16.96 -14.33 8.10
C LYS A 84 -15.61 -13.84 8.63
N TYR A 85 -14.84 -13.15 7.81
CA TYR A 85 -13.58 -12.55 8.21
C TYR A 85 -13.31 -11.26 7.43
N VAL A 86 -12.98 -10.20 8.15
CA VAL A 86 -12.56 -8.91 7.56
C VAL A 86 -11.19 -8.57 8.09
N ALA A 87 -10.24 -8.33 7.19
CA ALA A 87 -8.94 -7.74 7.52
C ALA A 87 -8.83 -6.36 6.87
N PHE A 88 -8.69 -5.33 7.68
CA PHE A 88 -8.53 -3.95 7.22
C PHE A 88 -7.11 -3.46 7.53
N TYR A 89 -6.36 -3.10 6.49
CA TYR A 89 -5.04 -2.50 6.58
C TYR A 89 -5.11 -1.08 6.06
N GLY A 90 -4.85 -0.10 6.92
CA GLY A 90 -5.04 1.29 6.51
C GLY A 90 -3.91 2.21 6.92
N ALA A 91 -3.57 3.14 6.02
CA ALA A 91 -2.78 4.29 6.38
C ALA A 91 -3.49 5.09 7.49
N GLY A 92 -2.75 5.45 8.54
CA GLY A 92 -3.32 6.13 9.70
C GLY A 92 -4.01 5.20 10.72
N CYS A 93 -4.01 3.88 10.56
CA CYS A 93 -4.43 2.93 11.58
C CYS A 93 -3.35 2.80 12.66
N THR A 94 -3.21 3.82 13.47
CA THR A 94 -2.38 3.83 14.69
C THR A 94 -3.13 3.20 15.86
N GLU A 95 -2.43 2.78 16.92
CA GLU A 95 -3.05 2.18 18.11
C GLU A 95 -4.24 2.98 18.66
N SER A 96 -4.16 4.31 18.60
CA SER A 96 -5.21 5.21 19.12
C SER A 96 -6.54 5.15 18.36
N VAL A 97 -6.55 4.64 17.12
CA VAL A 97 -7.75 4.60 16.26
C VAL A 97 -8.16 3.18 15.82
N LEU A 98 -7.42 2.14 16.24
CA LEU A 98 -7.76 0.76 15.92
C LEU A 98 -9.17 0.39 16.40
N SER A 99 -9.50 0.69 17.67
CA SER A 99 -10.82 0.39 18.26
C SER A 99 -11.97 1.08 17.54
N LYS A 100 -11.74 2.32 17.09
CA LYS A 100 -12.69 3.08 16.28
C LYS A 100 -13.01 2.36 14.97
N MET A 101 -11.98 2.03 14.19
CA MET A 101 -12.15 1.35 12.90
C MET A 101 -12.76 -0.04 13.09
N GLN A 102 -12.35 -0.77 14.14
CA GLN A 102 -12.93 -2.06 14.48
C GLN A 102 -14.43 -1.94 14.81
N GLY A 103 -14.83 -0.89 15.56
CA GLY A 103 -16.23 -0.59 15.86
C GLY A 103 -17.06 -0.34 14.61
N CYS A 104 -16.59 0.53 13.70
CA CYS A 104 -17.27 0.81 12.44
C CYS A 104 -17.46 -0.46 11.59
N LEU A 105 -16.42 -1.30 11.47
CA LEU A 105 -16.49 -2.55 10.71
C LEU A 105 -17.44 -3.56 11.38
N SER A 106 -17.38 -3.72 12.70
CA SER A 106 -18.25 -4.64 13.45
C SER A 106 -19.74 -4.24 13.37
N GLY A 107 -20.03 -2.94 13.28
CA GLY A 107 -21.39 -2.43 13.08
C GLY A 107 -21.97 -2.76 11.70
N ILE A 108 -21.14 -3.10 10.72
CA ILE A 108 -21.55 -3.48 9.36
C ILE A 108 -21.47 -5.00 9.17
N PHE A 109 -20.39 -5.64 9.64
CA PHE A 109 -20.10 -7.06 9.46
C PHE A 109 -20.22 -7.81 10.78
N ALA A 110 -21.41 -7.81 11.36
CA ALA A 110 -21.68 -8.34 12.70
C ALA A 110 -21.32 -9.84 12.88
N GLU A 111 -21.37 -10.60 11.78
CA GLU A 111 -21.05 -12.04 11.75
C GLU A 111 -19.55 -12.33 11.48
N ALA A 112 -18.74 -11.30 11.27
CA ALA A 112 -17.35 -11.46 10.88
C ALA A 112 -16.38 -11.31 12.07
N ASN A 113 -15.30 -12.08 12.04
CA ASN A 113 -14.12 -11.75 12.85
C ASN A 113 -13.37 -10.59 12.18
N ILE A 114 -13.15 -9.51 12.94
CA ILE A 114 -12.57 -8.27 12.43
C ILE A 114 -11.11 -8.14 12.91
N GLU A 115 -10.20 -7.99 11.96
CA GLU A 115 -8.81 -7.60 12.21
C GLU A 115 -8.55 -6.21 11.59
N VAL A 116 -7.97 -5.29 12.36
CA VAL A 116 -7.56 -3.96 11.90
C VAL A 116 -6.09 -3.75 12.22
N ALA A 117 -5.32 -3.29 11.24
CA ALA A 117 -3.91 -2.98 11.41
C ALA A 117 -3.45 -1.85 10.48
N GLY A 118 -2.23 -1.36 10.69
CA GLY A 118 -1.60 -0.39 9.79
C GLY A 118 -1.23 -1.01 8.43
N ASP A 119 -1.20 -0.16 7.41
CA ASP A 119 -0.83 -0.50 6.03
C ASP A 119 0.54 -1.20 5.94
N LEU A 120 1.50 -0.78 6.76
CA LEU A 120 2.84 -1.35 6.78
C LEU A 120 2.85 -2.83 7.20
N LEU A 121 1.99 -3.23 8.16
CA LEU A 121 1.84 -4.65 8.51
C LEU A 121 1.18 -5.44 7.38
N GLY A 122 0.19 -4.85 6.71
CA GLY A 122 -0.42 -5.43 5.53
C GLY A 122 0.59 -5.66 4.41
N ALA A 123 1.44 -4.66 4.14
CA ALA A 123 2.54 -4.75 3.19
C ALA A 123 3.54 -5.86 3.55
N ALA A 124 3.95 -5.94 4.82
CA ALA A 124 4.88 -6.95 5.29
C ALA A 124 4.31 -8.37 5.12
N ARG A 125 3.06 -8.59 5.51
CA ARG A 125 2.34 -9.86 5.33
C ARG A 125 2.19 -10.26 3.86
N ALA A 126 1.89 -9.27 2.99
CA ALA A 126 1.75 -9.51 1.55
C ALA A 126 3.06 -9.90 0.88
N LEU A 127 4.16 -9.27 1.29
CA LEU A 127 5.47 -9.45 0.69
C LEU A 127 6.23 -10.65 1.26
N CYS A 128 6.21 -10.81 2.58
CA CYS A 128 7.04 -11.77 3.30
C CYS A 128 6.25 -13.02 3.73
N GLY A 129 4.92 -12.98 3.75
CA GLY A 129 4.11 -14.08 4.29
C GLY A 129 4.37 -14.29 5.77
N SER A 130 4.79 -15.52 6.14
CA SER A 130 5.17 -15.88 7.52
C SER A 130 6.68 -15.99 7.70
N LYS A 131 7.49 -15.39 6.81
CA LYS A 131 8.96 -15.41 6.89
C LYS A 131 9.48 -14.05 7.32
N PRO A 132 10.60 -14.01 8.06
CA PRO A 132 11.30 -12.75 8.32
C PRO A 132 11.73 -12.06 7.01
N GLY A 133 11.64 -10.73 6.99
CA GLY A 133 12.00 -9.94 5.80
C GLY A 133 11.98 -8.44 6.04
N ILE A 134 12.51 -7.70 5.09
CA ILE A 134 12.40 -6.24 5.04
C ILE A 134 11.31 -5.88 4.03
N ALA A 135 10.26 -5.23 4.51
CA ALA A 135 9.14 -4.79 3.69
C ALA A 135 9.13 -3.27 3.56
N CYS A 136 8.91 -2.79 2.33
CA CYS A 136 8.90 -1.37 2.00
C CYS A 136 7.61 -0.98 1.28
N ILE A 137 7.10 0.21 1.58
CA ILE A 137 6.05 0.90 0.82
C ILE A 137 6.70 2.09 0.14
N LEU A 138 6.61 2.18 -1.19
CA LEU A 138 7.18 3.26 -2.00
C LEU A 138 6.13 3.76 -3.01
N GLY A 139 5.31 4.70 -2.55
CA GLY A 139 4.23 5.34 -3.29
C GLY A 139 4.35 6.86 -3.24
N THR A 140 3.25 7.56 -2.94
CA THR A 140 3.28 9.02 -2.69
C THR A 140 4.24 9.39 -1.57
N GLY A 141 4.17 8.68 -0.44
CA GLY A 141 5.15 8.67 0.63
C GLY A 141 5.94 7.36 0.62
N SER A 142 6.80 7.16 1.63
CA SER A 142 7.53 5.92 1.83
C SER A 142 7.41 5.42 3.27
N ASN A 143 7.57 4.12 3.45
CA ASN A 143 7.71 3.50 4.76
C ASN A 143 8.49 2.19 4.63
N SER A 144 9.06 1.68 5.72
CA SER A 144 9.77 0.41 5.72
C SER A 144 9.77 -0.22 7.10
N CYS A 145 9.93 -1.54 7.17
CA CYS A 145 10.08 -2.24 8.43
C CYS A 145 10.95 -3.49 8.31
N PHE A 146 11.50 -3.92 9.43
CA PHE A 146 11.88 -5.30 9.64
C PHE A 146 10.70 -6.06 10.26
N TYR A 147 10.31 -7.13 9.60
CA TYR A 147 9.21 -8.03 9.96
C TYR A 147 9.80 -9.40 10.31
N ASP A 148 9.38 -10.00 11.43
CA ASP A 148 9.92 -11.28 11.92
C ASP A 148 9.17 -12.53 11.39
N GLY A 149 8.14 -12.32 10.56
CA GLY A 149 7.23 -13.35 10.08
C GLY A 149 5.85 -13.33 10.77
N GLU A 150 5.71 -12.53 11.84
CA GLU A 150 4.48 -12.40 12.61
C GLU A 150 4.09 -10.94 12.87
N LYS A 151 5.07 -10.11 13.28
CA LYS A 151 4.89 -8.70 13.64
C LYS A 151 6.02 -7.82 13.11
N ILE A 152 5.77 -6.54 13.07
CA ILE A 152 6.80 -5.52 12.84
C ILE A 152 7.65 -5.41 14.12
N VAL A 153 8.94 -5.70 13.99
CA VAL A 153 9.92 -5.60 15.09
C VAL A 153 10.53 -4.22 15.15
N GLU A 154 10.76 -3.63 13.97
CA GLU A 154 11.32 -2.28 13.85
C GLU A 154 10.76 -1.56 12.65
N ASN A 155 10.45 -0.29 12.84
CA ASN A 155 10.08 0.64 11.79
C ASN A 155 10.93 1.91 11.95
N VAL A 156 11.72 2.22 10.93
CA VAL A 156 12.39 3.53 10.85
C VAL A 156 11.33 4.57 10.54
N PRO A 157 11.14 5.60 11.37
CA PRO A 157 10.08 6.59 11.15
C PRO A 157 10.20 7.27 9.79
N PRO A 158 9.14 7.27 8.95
CA PRO A 158 9.19 7.85 7.60
C PRO A 158 9.22 9.39 7.62
N LEU A 159 8.77 10.02 8.71
CA LEU A 159 8.75 11.48 8.98
C LEU A 159 7.91 12.31 7.99
N GLY A 160 7.28 11.71 6.99
CA GLY A 160 6.46 12.37 6.00
C GLY A 160 7.26 13.20 4.97
N TYR A 161 6.56 13.75 3.99
CA TYR A 161 7.18 14.34 2.80
C TYR A 161 8.03 15.60 3.06
N ILE A 162 7.85 16.27 4.20
CA ILE A 162 8.63 17.45 4.54
C ILE A 162 10.00 17.06 5.11
N LEU A 163 10.02 16.14 6.07
CA LEU A 163 11.21 15.80 6.85
C LEU A 163 11.89 14.50 6.43
N GLY A 164 11.23 13.69 5.62
CA GLY A 164 11.69 12.35 5.22
C GLY A 164 11.06 11.89 3.92
N ASP A 165 10.44 10.70 3.97
CA ASP A 165 9.85 10.00 2.83
C ASP A 165 10.85 9.73 1.69
N GLU A 166 12.14 9.55 1.99
CA GLU A 166 13.14 9.20 1.00
C GLU A 166 12.68 8.00 0.17
N GLY A 167 12.98 7.95 -1.11
CA GLY A 167 12.55 6.89 -2.02
C GLY A 167 11.12 7.03 -2.54
N SER A 168 10.31 7.93 -1.96
CA SER A 168 8.93 8.16 -2.38
C SER A 168 8.81 9.02 -3.63
N GLY A 169 7.59 9.07 -4.20
CA GLY A 169 7.27 10.00 -5.28
C GLY A 169 7.33 11.46 -4.86
N ALA A 170 6.94 11.77 -3.62
CA ALA A 170 7.01 13.15 -3.11
C ALA A 170 8.47 13.60 -2.92
N ALA A 171 9.35 12.73 -2.43
CA ALA A 171 10.78 13.02 -2.33
C ALA A 171 11.42 13.20 -3.71
N LEU A 172 11.12 12.29 -4.65
CA LEU A 172 11.55 12.41 -6.03
C LEU A 172 11.08 13.73 -6.66
N GLY A 173 9.80 14.09 -6.44
CA GLY A 173 9.24 15.34 -6.94
C GLY A 173 9.90 16.59 -6.35
N LYS A 174 10.26 16.58 -5.06
CA LYS A 174 11.05 17.67 -4.45
C LYS A 174 12.41 17.82 -5.13
N LEU A 175 13.12 16.70 -5.31
CA LEU A 175 14.41 16.70 -5.99
C LEU A 175 14.30 17.21 -7.43
N PHE A 176 13.27 16.75 -8.16
CA PHE A 176 13.02 17.15 -9.53
C PHE A 176 12.69 18.64 -9.66
N ILE A 177 11.70 19.13 -8.91
CA ILE A 177 11.31 20.56 -8.95
C ILE A 177 12.46 21.46 -8.51
N ASN A 178 13.20 21.07 -7.47
CA ASN A 178 14.37 21.81 -7.03
C ASN A 178 15.42 21.85 -8.15
N GLY A 179 15.76 20.70 -8.73
CA GLY A 179 16.79 20.56 -9.76
C GLY A 179 16.51 21.39 -11.03
N ILE A 180 15.26 21.41 -11.52
CA ILE A 180 14.92 22.19 -12.74
C ILE A 180 14.95 23.71 -12.51
N PHE A 181 14.72 24.20 -11.29
CA PHE A 181 14.71 25.64 -10.99
C PHE A 181 16.01 26.16 -10.37
N LYS A 182 16.86 25.30 -9.80
CA LYS A 182 18.17 25.67 -9.23
C LYS A 182 19.32 25.47 -10.21
N GLY A 183 19.06 24.81 -11.35
CA GLY A 183 20.07 24.60 -12.38
C GLY A 183 20.91 23.33 -12.20
N ASP A 184 20.51 22.43 -11.27
CA ASP A 184 21.11 21.11 -11.12
C ASP A 184 20.71 20.16 -12.27
N LEU A 185 19.57 20.43 -12.90
CA LEU A 185 19.11 19.78 -14.13
C LEU A 185 19.19 20.77 -15.31
N PRO A 186 19.49 20.29 -16.53
CA PRO A 186 19.59 21.11 -17.73
C PRO A 186 18.31 21.91 -18.03
N THR A 187 18.46 23.12 -18.57
CA THR A 187 17.34 24.04 -18.87
C THR A 187 16.30 23.41 -19.80
N HIS A 188 16.72 22.59 -20.76
CA HIS A 188 15.78 21.94 -21.69
C HIS A 188 14.80 20.98 -20.96
N ILE A 189 15.21 20.34 -19.86
CA ILE A 189 14.30 19.48 -19.05
C ILE A 189 13.24 20.33 -18.36
N ARG A 190 13.61 21.51 -17.86
CA ARG A 190 12.65 22.47 -17.29
C ARG A 190 11.63 22.91 -18.32
N GLU A 191 12.09 23.32 -19.49
CA GLU A 191 11.24 23.81 -20.58
C GLU A 191 10.30 22.69 -21.05
N LEU A 192 10.81 21.47 -21.21
CA LEU A 192 10.03 20.29 -21.57
C LEU A 192 8.93 20.01 -20.54
N TYR A 193 9.26 20.02 -19.24
CA TYR A 193 8.29 19.79 -18.16
C TYR A 193 7.20 20.86 -18.13
N LEU A 194 7.56 22.14 -18.17
CA LEU A 194 6.60 23.24 -18.12
C LEU A 194 5.65 23.22 -19.32
N ASN A 195 6.16 22.87 -20.51
CA ASN A 195 5.34 22.77 -21.72
C ASN A 195 4.43 21.54 -21.71
N GLU A 196 4.94 20.36 -21.36
CA GLU A 196 4.13 19.13 -21.36
C GLU A 196 3.03 19.15 -20.31
N GLU A 197 3.33 19.61 -19.09
CA GLU A 197 2.35 19.68 -18.01
C GLU A 197 1.49 20.94 -18.09
N ASN A 198 1.78 21.83 -19.05
CA ASN A 198 1.10 23.14 -19.20
C ASN A 198 0.99 23.87 -17.86
N ILE A 199 2.11 24.01 -17.16
CA ILE A 199 2.17 24.56 -15.80
C ILE A 199 3.27 25.63 -15.72
N THR A 200 3.02 26.66 -14.93
CA THR A 200 3.95 27.74 -14.67
C THR A 200 4.65 27.59 -13.31
N TYR A 201 5.77 28.27 -13.12
CA TYR A 201 6.44 28.37 -11.82
C TYR A 201 5.48 28.83 -10.69
N ALA A 202 4.67 29.85 -10.96
CA ALA A 202 3.74 30.39 -9.98
C ALA A 202 2.70 29.36 -9.52
N GLU A 203 2.15 28.57 -10.45
CA GLU A 203 1.21 27.50 -10.16
C GLU A 203 1.85 26.35 -9.38
N ILE A 204 3.11 26.01 -9.67
CA ILE A 204 3.88 25.02 -8.89
C ILE A 204 3.98 25.48 -7.43
N ILE A 205 4.39 26.74 -7.21
CA ILE A 205 4.49 27.33 -5.87
C ILE A 205 3.12 27.35 -5.17
N GLU A 206 2.07 27.72 -5.89
CA GLU A 206 0.70 27.67 -5.33
C GLU A 206 0.30 26.26 -4.91
N LYS A 207 0.52 25.23 -5.77
CA LYS A 207 0.21 23.82 -5.48
C LYS A 207 0.98 23.28 -4.27
N VAL A 208 2.23 23.72 -4.08
CA VAL A 208 3.07 23.23 -2.97
C VAL A 208 2.78 23.94 -1.66
N TYR A 209 2.52 25.26 -1.68
CA TYR A 209 2.47 26.06 -0.44
C TYR A 209 1.07 26.55 -0.05
N ARG A 210 0.10 26.55 -0.97
CA ARG A 210 -1.24 27.12 -0.73
C ARG A 210 -2.39 26.15 -0.95
N LYS A 211 -2.19 25.09 -1.73
CA LYS A 211 -3.22 24.08 -1.99
C LYS A 211 -3.04 22.89 -1.05
N PRO A 212 -4.12 22.15 -0.74
CA PRO A 212 -4.01 20.89 -0.01
C PRO A 212 -3.30 19.82 -0.86
N LEU A 213 -2.80 18.78 -0.20
CA LEU A 213 -2.22 17.60 -0.83
C LEU A 213 -0.95 17.89 -1.66
N ALA A 214 -0.09 18.80 -1.18
CA ALA A 214 1.19 19.12 -1.81
C ALA A 214 2.07 17.90 -2.09
N ASN A 215 2.06 16.90 -1.19
CA ASN A 215 2.75 15.63 -1.37
C ASN A 215 2.27 14.85 -2.60
N ARG A 216 0.97 14.89 -2.90
CA ARG A 216 0.42 14.23 -4.10
C ARG A 216 0.81 14.96 -5.37
N PHE A 217 0.80 16.28 -5.35
CA PHE A 217 1.30 17.08 -6.48
C PHE A 217 2.78 16.76 -6.75
N LEU A 218 3.61 16.79 -5.71
CA LEU A 218 5.03 16.45 -5.85
C LEU A 218 5.19 15.02 -6.40
N ALA A 219 4.49 14.04 -5.85
CA ALA A 219 4.55 12.67 -6.32
C ALA A 219 4.07 12.49 -7.77
N SER A 220 3.13 13.32 -8.24
CA SER A 220 2.63 13.24 -9.62
C SER A 220 3.70 13.55 -10.67
N THR A 221 4.72 14.34 -10.33
CA THR A 221 5.84 14.66 -11.23
C THR A 221 6.67 13.43 -11.60
N SER A 222 6.59 12.35 -10.79
CA SER A 222 7.25 11.08 -11.10
C SER A 222 6.80 10.47 -12.43
N LYS A 223 5.59 10.80 -12.91
CA LYS A 223 5.10 10.35 -14.23
C LYS A 223 5.91 10.96 -15.36
N PHE A 224 6.19 12.27 -15.26
CA PHE A 224 7.07 12.95 -16.21
C PHE A 224 8.49 12.36 -16.16
N VAL A 225 9.06 12.20 -14.96
CA VAL A 225 10.38 11.59 -14.76
C VAL A 225 10.44 10.18 -15.37
N TYR A 226 9.40 9.37 -15.19
CA TYR A 226 9.33 8.03 -15.76
C TYR A 226 9.24 8.05 -17.29
N LYS A 227 8.43 8.95 -17.84
CA LYS A 227 8.27 9.11 -19.30
C LYS A 227 9.59 9.48 -20.00
N HIS A 228 10.45 10.22 -19.33
CA HIS A 228 11.73 10.71 -19.85
C HIS A 228 12.93 10.07 -19.14
N LEU A 229 12.81 8.81 -18.70
CA LEU A 229 13.86 8.10 -17.98
C LEU A 229 15.09 7.76 -18.85
N ASP A 230 14.97 7.91 -20.17
CA ASP A 230 16.07 7.84 -21.14
C ASP A 230 17.07 9.01 -21.02
N LEU A 231 16.66 10.11 -20.37
CA LEU A 231 17.56 11.21 -20.04
C LEU A 231 18.45 10.83 -18.84
N PRO A 232 19.79 10.80 -19.00
CA PRO A 232 20.71 10.35 -17.95
C PRO A 232 20.58 11.14 -16.63
N GLU A 233 20.24 12.41 -16.71
CA GLU A 233 20.04 13.28 -15.54
C GLU A 233 18.83 12.85 -14.72
N LEU A 234 17.74 12.47 -15.37
CA LEU A 234 16.54 11.98 -14.70
C LEU A 234 16.75 10.58 -14.14
N ALA A 235 17.45 9.70 -14.87
CA ALA A 235 17.84 8.39 -14.35
C ALA A 235 18.74 8.52 -13.10
N SER A 236 19.69 9.44 -13.11
CA SER A 236 20.57 9.74 -11.97
C SER A 236 19.78 10.28 -10.77
N LEU A 237 18.79 11.14 -11.03
CA LEU A 237 17.90 11.67 -9.98
C LEU A 237 17.10 10.56 -9.28
N VAL A 238 16.54 9.63 -10.06
CA VAL A 238 15.82 8.46 -9.53
C VAL A 238 16.75 7.58 -8.71
N GLN A 239 17.98 7.31 -9.21
CA GLN A 239 18.98 6.53 -8.49
C GLN A 239 19.33 7.18 -7.16
N HIS A 240 19.56 8.51 -7.15
CA HIS A 240 19.83 9.26 -5.93
C HIS A 240 18.70 9.15 -4.90
N ASN A 241 17.44 9.21 -5.35
CA ASN A 241 16.28 9.07 -4.47
C ASN A 241 16.25 7.68 -3.78
N PHE A 242 16.52 6.59 -4.51
CA PHE A 242 16.59 5.27 -3.91
C PHE A 242 17.84 5.05 -3.06
N ASP A 243 18.99 5.59 -3.48
CA ASP A 243 20.21 5.55 -2.65
C ASP A 243 19.97 6.19 -1.29
N SER A 244 19.27 7.33 -1.26
CA SER A 244 18.86 8.00 -0.02
C SER A 244 17.97 7.10 0.84
N PHE A 245 16.97 6.44 0.22
CA PHE A 245 16.09 5.51 0.92
C PHE A 245 16.85 4.35 1.56
N PHE A 246 17.71 3.68 0.81
CA PHE A 246 18.49 2.57 1.35
C PHE A 246 19.39 3.03 2.49
N LYS A 247 20.11 4.13 2.32
CA LYS A 247 21.02 4.68 3.31
C LYS A 247 20.33 5.06 4.62
N HIS A 248 19.19 5.72 4.54
CA HIS A 248 18.53 6.29 5.72
C HIS A 248 17.54 5.33 6.38
N ASN A 249 16.98 4.38 5.62
CA ASN A 249 15.94 3.46 6.09
C ASN A 249 16.42 1.99 6.08
N VAL A 250 16.61 1.37 4.92
CA VAL A 250 16.83 -0.07 4.78
C VAL A 250 18.11 -0.55 5.50
N CYS A 251 19.20 0.21 5.38
CA CYS A 251 20.48 -0.13 6.03
C CYS A 251 20.38 -0.23 7.56
N LYS A 252 19.38 0.40 8.18
CA LYS A 252 19.17 0.29 9.64
C LYS A 252 18.78 -1.11 10.07
N TYR A 253 18.16 -1.88 9.17
CA TYR A 253 17.76 -3.27 9.43
C TYR A 253 18.86 -4.31 9.16
N ALA A 254 20.04 -3.92 8.68
CA ALA A 254 21.16 -4.84 8.42
C ALA A 254 21.55 -5.69 9.63
N ARG A 255 21.34 -5.15 10.85
CA ARG A 255 21.61 -5.84 12.13
C ARG A 255 20.81 -7.11 12.36
N TYR A 256 19.70 -7.30 11.65
CA TYR A 256 18.88 -8.52 11.72
C TYR A 256 19.39 -9.66 10.82
N GLY A 257 20.47 -9.43 10.06
CA GLY A 257 21.08 -10.44 9.19
C GLY A 257 20.28 -10.78 7.93
N VAL A 258 19.09 -10.16 7.72
CA VAL A 258 18.29 -10.35 6.52
C VAL A 258 18.81 -9.42 5.42
N LYS A 259 19.05 -10.01 4.24
CA LYS A 259 19.50 -9.28 3.05
C LYS A 259 18.44 -9.13 1.97
N GLU A 260 17.35 -9.88 2.10
CA GLU A 260 16.23 -9.76 1.18
C GLU A 260 15.35 -8.57 1.52
N VAL A 261 15.10 -7.72 0.52
CA VAL A 261 14.18 -6.59 0.61
C VAL A 261 13.07 -6.76 -0.41
N SER A 262 11.86 -6.46 0.00
CA SER A 262 10.69 -6.47 -0.89
C SER A 262 9.95 -5.15 -0.78
N ALA A 263 9.33 -4.73 -1.89
CA ALA A 263 8.65 -3.44 -1.94
C ALA A 263 7.28 -3.53 -2.61
N ILE A 264 6.36 -2.67 -2.16
CA ILE A 264 5.09 -2.37 -2.83
C ILE A 264 5.02 -0.89 -3.16
N GLY A 265 4.16 -0.56 -4.11
CA GLY A 265 3.84 0.81 -4.49
C GLY A 265 4.36 1.20 -5.87
N SER A 266 3.72 2.22 -6.43
CA SER A 266 3.96 2.63 -7.82
C SER A 266 5.40 3.05 -8.08
N ILE A 267 6.07 3.71 -7.13
CA ILE A 267 7.45 4.18 -7.34
C ILE A 267 8.42 3.01 -7.40
N ALA A 268 8.34 2.05 -6.47
CA ALA A 268 9.17 0.85 -6.55
C ALA A 268 8.87 0.03 -7.82
N TYR A 269 7.61 -0.06 -8.21
CA TYR A 269 7.17 -0.87 -9.35
C TYR A 269 7.65 -0.30 -10.68
N TYR A 270 7.40 0.98 -10.95
CA TYR A 270 7.77 1.60 -12.22
C TYR A 270 9.27 1.88 -12.34
N PHE A 271 9.95 2.19 -11.25
CA PHE A 271 11.40 2.43 -11.23
C PHE A 271 12.19 1.22 -10.68
N ARG A 272 11.68 0.02 -10.87
CA ARG A 272 12.23 -1.23 -10.33
C ARG A 272 13.73 -1.39 -10.57
N ASN A 273 14.20 -1.12 -11.77
CA ASN A 273 15.63 -1.26 -12.11
C ASN A 273 16.53 -0.39 -11.22
N ALA A 274 16.15 0.87 -10.99
CA ALA A 274 16.90 1.77 -10.11
C ALA A 274 16.82 1.33 -8.64
N PHE A 275 15.68 0.79 -8.21
CA PHE A 275 15.52 0.21 -6.87
C PHE A 275 16.44 -1.01 -6.68
N GLU A 276 16.53 -1.91 -7.67
CA GLU A 276 17.41 -3.09 -7.64
C GLU A 276 18.89 -2.69 -7.64
N VAL A 277 19.29 -1.67 -8.43
CA VAL A 277 20.65 -1.14 -8.44
C VAL A 277 21.02 -0.55 -7.07
N ALA A 278 20.12 0.22 -6.47
CA ALA A 278 20.34 0.75 -5.12
C ALA A 278 20.45 -0.39 -4.09
N ALA A 279 19.57 -1.39 -4.13
CA ALA A 279 19.64 -2.54 -3.24
C ALA A 279 21.01 -3.22 -3.31
N ALA A 280 21.45 -3.56 -4.51
CA ALA A 280 22.74 -4.21 -4.74
C ALA A 280 23.93 -3.37 -4.22
N LYS A 281 23.90 -2.06 -4.45
CA LYS A 281 24.92 -1.11 -3.97
C LYS A 281 25.07 -1.15 -2.45
N TYR A 282 23.98 -1.33 -1.72
CA TYR A 282 23.96 -1.38 -0.25
C TYR A 282 24.00 -2.81 0.32
N GLY A 283 24.23 -3.83 -0.54
CA GLY A 283 24.41 -5.22 -0.12
C GLY A 283 23.12 -5.96 0.17
N PHE A 284 22.00 -5.52 -0.40
CA PHE A 284 20.69 -6.16 -0.35
C PHE A 284 20.34 -6.80 -1.69
N VAL A 285 19.42 -7.76 -1.65
CA VAL A 285 18.85 -8.44 -2.82
C VAL A 285 17.35 -8.18 -2.85
N VAL A 286 16.82 -7.73 -3.97
CA VAL A 286 15.39 -7.53 -4.13
C VAL A 286 14.73 -8.89 -4.38
N ASN A 287 13.84 -9.30 -3.46
CA ASN A 287 13.08 -10.53 -3.57
C ASN A 287 11.79 -10.31 -4.37
N LYS A 288 11.00 -9.27 -4.02
CA LYS A 288 9.69 -9.03 -4.61
C LYS A 288 9.41 -7.54 -4.76
N VAL A 289 8.83 -7.15 -5.90
CA VAL A 289 8.30 -5.80 -6.13
C VAL A 289 6.92 -5.92 -6.74
N GLU A 290 5.92 -5.37 -6.05
CA GLU A 290 4.52 -5.41 -6.45
C GLU A 290 3.93 -3.99 -6.49
N GLN A 291 2.98 -3.77 -7.39
CA GLN A 291 2.30 -2.47 -7.46
C GLN A 291 1.30 -2.28 -6.31
N SER A 292 0.61 -3.33 -5.90
CA SER A 292 -0.39 -3.35 -4.83
C SER A 292 -0.22 -4.58 -3.95
N PRO A 293 -0.45 -4.49 -2.63
CA PRO A 293 -0.32 -5.62 -1.72
C PRO A 293 -1.53 -6.55 -1.71
N ILE A 294 -2.66 -6.17 -2.30
CA ILE A 294 -3.98 -6.77 -2.04
C ILE A 294 -4.03 -8.28 -2.28
N HIS A 295 -3.41 -8.77 -3.36
CA HIS A 295 -3.36 -10.22 -3.65
C HIS A 295 -2.43 -10.98 -2.70
N GLY A 296 -1.32 -10.37 -2.30
CA GLY A 296 -0.41 -10.93 -1.30
C GLY A 296 -1.06 -11.02 0.08
N MET A 297 -1.83 -10.01 0.47
CA MET A 297 -2.64 -10.03 1.70
C MET A 297 -3.63 -11.18 1.68
N LEU A 298 -4.36 -11.37 0.56
CA LEU A 298 -5.27 -12.51 0.44
C LEU A 298 -4.54 -13.85 0.59
N ALA A 299 -3.40 -14.02 -0.08
CA ALA A 299 -2.61 -15.24 0.01
C ALA A 299 -2.17 -15.53 1.47
N TYR A 300 -1.74 -14.49 2.21
CA TYR A 300 -1.38 -14.61 3.61
C TYR A 300 -2.54 -15.11 4.47
N HIS A 301 -3.73 -14.50 4.34
CA HIS A 301 -4.89 -14.87 5.14
C HIS A 301 -5.47 -16.24 4.78
N LYS A 302 -5.45 -16.64 3.50
CA LYS A 302 -5.86 -17.99 3.09
C LYS A 302 -4.99 -19.07 3.74
N ASN A 303 -3.68 -18.87 3.80
CA ASN A 303 -2.76 -19.84 4.38
C ASN A 303 -2.91 -19.99 5.92
N ARG A 304 -3.39 -18.97 6.62
CA ARG A 304 -3.60 -19.00 8.08
C ARG A 304 -4.96 -19.56 8.50
N GLN A 305 -5.90 -19.68 7.59
CA GLN A 305 -7.24 -20.20 7.88
C GLN A 305 -7.42 -21.67 7.49
N GLN A 306 -6.41 -22.28 6.90
CA GLN A 306 -6.31 -23.73 6.69
C GLN A 306 -5.84 -24.42 7.96
#